data_57ece4372fb17a01400d23710b36e8df
#
_entry.id   57ece4372fb17a01400d23710b36e8df
#
_cell.length_a   1.000
_cell.length_b   1.000
_cell.length_c   1.000
_cell.angle_alpha   90.00
_cell.angle_beta   90.00
_cell.angle_gamma   90.00
#
_symmetry.space_group_name_H-M   'P 1'
#
loop_
_entity.id
_entity.type
_entity.pdbx_description
1 polymer ?
#
loop_
_entity_poly.entity_id
_entity_poly.type
_entity_poly.pdbx_seq_one_letter_code
_entity_poly.pdbx_strand_id
1 'polypeptide(L)'
;MNKMAQRLAETLVNIGDSNLSGIIYSFLIKFNKDNAKIAEQIALNALAIANRQKDSIHIMARSYDLKEIYKQTEYGSEKHLKALYGEKRALKDIVTNYDNVIKKYRTVTREAKPKETYELMLCDNIFEIIEILKKKESKRALEELNQLQEAVSRIKQQGTKEKNLRRIKKLSEKIKP
;
A
#
# COMPACT_ATOMS: atom_id res chain seq x y z
N MET A 1 5.56 -27.66 1.51
CA MET A 1 4.60 -26.98 0.60
C MET A 1 5.03 -25.54 0.26
N ASN A 2 5.36 -24.69 1.23
CA ASN A 2 5.72 -23.26 0.97
C ASN A 2 6.92 -23.04 0.03
N LYS A 3 8.01 -23.84 0.17
CA LYS A 3 9.22 -23.68 -0.69
C LYS A 3 8.95 -23.94 -2.17
N MET A 4 8.10 -24.92 -2.47
CA MET A 4 7.74 -25.25 -3.86
C MET A 4 6.90 -24.14 -4.50
N ALA A 5 5.91 -23.61 -3.77
CA ALA A 5 5.09 -22.49 -4.24
C ALA A 5 5.90 -21.20 -4.40
N GLN A 6 6.87 -20.91 -3.52
CA GLN A 6 7.79 -19.80 -3.68
C GLN A 6 8.65 -19.95 -4.94
N ARG A 7 9.24 -21.14 -5.17
CA ARG A 7 10.02 -21.40 -6.39
C ARG A 7 9.17 -21.24 -7.65
N LEU A 8 7.90 -21.71 -7.62
CA LEU A 8 7.00 -21.51 -8.74
C LEU A 8 6.73 -20.01 -8.99
N ALA A 9 6.48 -19.24 -7.94
CA ALA A 9 6.26 -17.80 -8.06
C ALA A 9 7.50 -17.08 -8.63
N GLU A 10 8.70 -17.43 -8.17
CA GLU A 10 9.98 -16.91 -8.71
C GLU A 10 10.18 -17.28 -10.17
N THR A 11 9.86 -18.53 -10.55
CA THR A 11 9.94 -18.99 -11.95
C THR A 11 9.00 -18.19 -12.85
N LEU A 12 7.75 -17.96 -12.40
CA LEU A 12 6.78 -17.16 -13.15
C LEU A 12 7.25 -15.72 -13.36
N VAL A 13 7.89 -15.12 -12.35
CA VAL A 13 8.53 -13.80 -12.50
C VAL A 13 9.60 -13.83 -13.57
N ASN A 14 10.44 -14.86 -13.57
CA ASN A 14 11.56 -14.97 -14.54
C ASN A 14 11.07 -15.14 -15.98
N ILE A 15 9.91 -15.76 -16.19
CA ILE A 15 9.27 -15.88 -17.52
C ILE A 15 8.35 -14.71 -17.85
N GLY A 16 8.29 -13.67 -16.99
CA GLY A 16 7.54 -12.45 -17.23
C GLY A 16 6.08 -12.46 -16.75
N ASP A 17 5.61 -13.52 -16.09
CA ASP A 17 4.24 -13.60 -15.53
C ASP A 17 4.19 -13.07 -14.08
N SER A 18 4.36 -11.76 -13.95
CA SER A 18 4.30 -11.10 -12.64
C SER A 18 2.93 -11.19 -11.98
N ASN A 19 1.85 -11.27 -12.75
CA ASN A 19 0.48 -11.32 -12.21
C ASN A 19 0.19 -12.65 -11.52
N LEU A 20 0.49 -13.76 -12.18
CA LEU A 20 0.30 -15.09 -11.59
C LEU A 20 1.22 -15.29 -10.38
N SER A 21 2.46 -14.82 -10.47
CA SER A 21 3.39 -14.76 -9.34
C SER A 21 2.79 -13.97 -8.16
N GLY A 22 2.21 -12.80 -8.43
CA GLY A 22 1.55 -11.97 -7.42
C GLY A 22 0.38 -12.66 -6.73
N ILE A 23 -0.42 -13.46 -7.48
CA ILE A 23 -1.51 -14.26 -6.93
C ILE A 23 -0.98 -15.34 -5.99
N ILE A 24 0.09 -16.06 -6.39
CA ILE A 24 0.70 -17.10 -5.57
C ILE A 24 1.27 -16.51 -4.28
N TYR A 25 1.97 -15.38 -4.34
CA TYR A 25 2.47 -14.72 -3.13
C TYR A 25 1.33 -14.27 -2.21
N SER A 26 0.24 -13.71 -2.75
CA SER A 26 -0.94 -13.33 -1.94
C SER A 26 -1.56 -14.53 -1.23
N PHE A 27 -1.65 -15.67 -1.92
CA PHE A 27 -2.11 -16.92 -1.34
C PHE A 27 -1.19 -17.41 -0.22
N LEU A 28 0.12 -17.44 -0.45
CA LEU A 28 1.12 -17.87 0.53
C LEU A 28 1.09 -17.02 1.81
N ILE A 29 0.96 -15.69 1.67
CA ILE A 29 0.86 -14.78 2.81
C ILE A 29 -0.41 -15.08 3.62
N LYS A 30 -1.57 -15.19 2.95
CA LYS A 30 -2.84 -15.51 3.60
C LYS A 30 -2.84 -16.88 4.28
N PHE A 31 -2.21 -17.86 3.65
CA PHE A 31 -2.10 -19.22 4.20
C PHE A 31 -1.25 -19.26 5.48
N ASN A 32 -0.29 -18.34 5.61
CA ASN A 32 0.60 -18.24 6.77
C ASN A 32 0.23 -17.10 7.73
N LYS A 33 -1.01 -16.58 7.67
CA LYS A 33 -1.44 -15.43 8.49
C LYS A 33 -1.24 -15.64 10.00
N ASP A 34 -1.36 -16.89 10.47
CA ASP A 34 -1.19 -17.26 11.88
C ASP A 34 0.30 -17.40 12.28
N ASN A 35 1.22 -17.33 11.31
CA ASN A 35 2.66 -17.27 11.52
C ASN A 35 3.24 -16.00 10.91
N ALA A 36 3.17 -14.90 11.67
CA ALA A 36 3.57 -13.57 11.22
C ALA A 36 5.00 -13.51 10.67
N LYS A 37 5.96 -14.27 11.25
CA LYS A 37 7.35 -14.29 10.76
C LYS A 37 7.46 -14.90 9.36
N ILE A 38 6.73 -15.99 9.09
CA ILE A 38 6.74 -16.62 7.76
C ILE A 38 6.03 -15.71 6.77
N ALA A 39 4.87 -15.15 7.12
CA ALA A 39 4.12 -14.22 6.28
C ALA A 39 4.95 -12.96 5.96
N GLU A 40 5.65 -12.38 6.94
CA GLU A 40 6.58 -11.25 6.76
C GLU A 40 7.68 -11.59 5.76
N GLN A 41 8.36 -12.72 5.95
CA GLN A 41 9.45 -13.12 5.05
C GLN A 41 8.98 -13.30 3.59
N ILE A 42 7.81 -13.93 3.41
CA ILE A 42 7.22 -14.12 2.09
C ILE A 42 6.87 -12.76 1.46
N ALA A 43 6.27 -11.85 2.23
CA ALA A 43 5.89 -10.52 1.76
C ALA A 43 7.11 -9.66 1.40
N LEU A 44 8.20 -9.72 2.20
CA LEU A 44 9.47 -9.04 1.91
C LEU A 44 10.11 -9.55 0.63
N ASN A 45 10.16 -10.86 0.41
CA ASN A 45 10.70 -11.45 -0.82
C ASN A 45 9.89 -11.00 -2.04
N ALA A 46 8.56 -11.06 -1.95
CA ALA A 46 7.68 -10.62 -3.03
C ALA A 46 7.79 -9.12 -3.30
N LEU A 47 7.96 -8.29 -2.27
CA LEU A 47 8.18 -6.85 -2.40
C LEU A 47 9.52 -6.56 -3.08
N ALA A 48 10.57 -7.29 -2.75
CA ALA A 48 11.88 -7.14 -3.40
C ALA A 48 11.80 -7.44 -4.91
N ILE A 49 11.03 -8.46 -5.31
CA ILE A 49 10.77 -8.79 -6.71
C ILE A 49 10.00 -7.66 -7.40
N ALA A 50 8.89 -7.20 -6.82
CA ALA A 50 8.07 -6.13 -7.36
C ALA A 50 8.86 -4.82 -7.55
N ASN A 51 9.76 -4.50 -6.61
CA ASN A 51 10.65 -3.32 -6.73
C ASN A 51 11.64 -3.46 -7.89
N ARG A 52 12.23 -4.65 -8.11
CA ARG A 52 13.12 -4.89 -9.25
C ARG A 52 12.39 -4.73 -10.59
N GLN A 53 11.13 -5.14 -10.65
CA GLN A 53 10.29 -5.03 -11.84
C GLN A 53 9.68 -3.64 -12.03
N LYS A 54 9.81 -2.74 -11.03
CA LYS A 54 9.15 -1.42 -10.99
C LYS A 54 7.64 -1.54 -11.20
N ASP A 55 7.03 -2.54 -10.56
CA ASP A 55 5.60 -2.84 -10.67
C ASP A 55 4.84 -2.22 -9.48
N SER A 56 4.29 -1.02 -9.69
CA SER A 56 3.62 -0.24 -8.65
C SER A 56 2.40 -0.94 -8.05
N ILE A 57 1.67 -1.75 -8.84
CA ILE A 57 0.52 -2.51 -8.33
C ILE A 57 0.98 -3.59 -7.34
N HIS A 58 2.02 -4.35 -7.69
CA HIS A 58 2.56 -5.37 -6.80
C HIS A 58 3.31 -4.77 -5.62
N ILE A 59 4.03 -3.65 -5.81
CA ILE A 59 4.66 -2.91 -4.69
C ILE A 59 3.59 -2.46 -3.69
N MET A 60 2.49 -1.86 -4.15
CA MET A 60 1.36 -1.46 -3.32
C MET A 60 0.80 -2.67 -2.56
N ALA A 61 0.49 -3.76 -3.26
CA ALA A 61 -0.10 -4.94 -2.66
C ALA A 61 0.81 -5.58 -1.58
N ARG A 62 2.11 -5.70 -1.84
CA ARG A 62 3.07 -6.26 -0.88
C ARG A 62 3.33 -5.34 0.31
N SER A 63 3.37 -4.02 0.07
CA SER A 63 3.48 -3.04 1.16
C SER A 63 2.23 -3.06 2.04
N TYR A 64 1.04 -3.24 1.46
CA TYR A 64 -0.21 -3.44 2.20
C TYR A 64 -0.16 -4.71 3.06
N ASP A 65 0.29 -5.85 2.51
CA ASP A 65 0.41 -7.08 3.28
C ASP A 65 1.34 -6.91 4.50
N LEU A 66 2.51 -6.27 4.31
CA LEU A 66 3.45 -5.96 5.39
C LEU A 66 2.85 -5.01 6.43
N LYS A 67 2.14 -3.98 5.98
CA LYS A 67 1.42 -3.06 6.86
C LYS A 67 0.45 -3.80 7.77
N GLU A 68 -0.37 -4.69 7.22
CA GLU A 68 -1.35 -5.45 8.00
C GLU A 68 -0.67 -6.41 8.99
N ILE A 69 0.45 -7.04 8.62
CA ILE A 69 1.25 -7.87 9.51
C ILE A 69 1.78 -7.03 10.68
N TYR A 70 2.43 -5.89 10.38
CA TYR A 70 3.02 -5.03 11.41
C TYR A 70 1.96 -4.31 12.26
N LYS A 71 0.79 -4.03 11.70
CA LYS A 71 -0.33 -3.48 12.45
C LYS A 71 -0.78 -4.41 13.58
N GLN A 72 -0.70 -5.72 13.36
CA GLN A 72 -1.06 -6.74 14.36
C GLN A 72 0.07 -7.06 15.33
N THR A 73 1.33 -6.99 14.89
CA THR A 73 2.49 -7.43 15.67
C THR A 73 3.27 -6.29 16.31
N GLU A 74 3.41 -5.17 15.61
CA GLU A 74 4.30 -4.06 15.97
C GLU A 74 3.69 -2.70 15.61
N TYR A 75 2.43 -2.43 16.01
CA TYR A 75 1.74 -1.19 15.64
C TYR A 75 2.54 0.08 15.96
N GLY A 76 2.70 0.94 14.95
CA GLY A 76 3.45 2.20 15.09
C GLY A 76 4.97 2.04 15.14
N SER A 77 5.51 0.83 14.90
CA SER A 77 6.95 0.61 14.76
C SER A 77 7.53 1.28 13.52
N GLU A 78 8.85 1.36 13.44
CA GLU A 78 9.54 1.82 12.23
C GLU A 78 9.24 0.93 11.02
N LYS A 79 9.13 -0.40 11.21
CA LYS A 79 8.75 -1.34 10.17
C LYS A 79 7.34 -1.06 9.64
N HIS A 80 6.39 -0.79 10.56
CA HIS A 80 5.03 -0.44 10.18
C HIS A 80 4.98 0.86 9.36
N LEU A 81 5.66 1.90 9.82
CA LEU A 81 5.78 3.16 9.06
C LEU A 81 6.46 2.96 7.71
N LYS A 82 7.52 2.16 7.63
CA LYS A 82 8.20 1.85 6.36
C LYS A 82 7.28 1.17 5.36
N ALA A 83 6.45 0.23 5.81
CA ALA A 83 5.44 -0.42 4.97
C ALA A 83 4.38 0.58 4.47
N LEU A 84 3.86 1.44 5.35
CA LEU A 84 2.92 2.51 4.99
C LEU A 84 3.52 3.48 3.97
N TYR A 85 4.77 3.91 4.13
CA TYR A 85 5.45 4.76 3.16
C TYR A 85 5.72 4.07 1.82
N GLY A 86 5.98 2.75 1.84
CA GLY A 86 6.09 1.93 0.63
C GLY A 86 4.77 1.90 -0.15
N GLU A 87 3.66 1.64 0.54
CA GLU A 87 2.31 1.67 -0.02
C GLU A 87 1.95 3.05 -0.56
N LYS A 88 2.18 4.13 0.22
CA LYS A 88 1.95 5.52 -0.18
C LYS A 88 2.66 5.88 -1.47
N ARG A 89 3.95 5.54 -1.59
CA ARG A 89 4.73 5.82 -2.79
C ARG A 89 4.18 5.10 -4.01
N ALA A 90 3.83 3.84 -3.88
CA ALA A 90 3.25 3.05 -4.96
C ALA A 90 1.87 3.59 -5.36
N LEU A 91 1.02 3.95 -4.41
CA LEU A 91 -0.28 4.56 -4.67
C LEU A 91 -0.15 5.92 -5.39
N LYS A 92 0.81 6.77 -5.00
CA LYS A 92 1.09 8.02 -5.70
C LYS A 92 1.48 7.76 -7.15
N ASP A 93 2.35 6.79 -7.41
CA ASP A 93 2.76 6.44 -8.78
C ASP A 93 1.56 5.93 -9.60
N ILE A 94 0.73 5.03 -9.03
CA ILE A 94 -0.48 4.53 -9.69
C ILE A 94 -1.43 5.68 -10.05
N VAL A 95 -1.70 6.59 -9.11
CA VAL A 95 -2.62 7.73 -9.32
C VAL A 95 -2.07 8.69 -10.37
N THR A 96 -0.77 8.96 -10.35
CA THR A 96 -0.13 9.89 -11.29
C THR A 96 -0.04 9.31 -12.70
N ASN A 97 0.31 8.03 -12.81
CA ASN A 97 0.57 7.33 -14.07
C ASN A 97 -0.52 6.30 -14.41
N TYR A 98 -1.77 6.54 -13.96
CA TYR A 98 -2.86 5.55 -13.94
C TYR A 98 -3.02 4.80 -15.27
N ASP A 99 -3.15 5.51 -16.38
CA ASP A 99 -3.42 4.88 -17.68
C ASP A 99 -2.27 3.95 -18.13
N ASN A 100 -1.02 4.36 -17.91
CA ASN A 100 0.16 3.56 -18.24
C ASN A 100 0.29 2.34 -17.35
N VAL A 101 0.09 2.51 -16.03
CA VAL A 101 0.15 1.42 -15.06
C VAL A 101 -0.94 0.39 -15.35
N ILE A 102 -2.17 0.84 -15.57
CA ILE A 102 -3.32 -0.03 -15.82
C ILE A 102 -3.23 -0.72 -17.19
N LYS A 103 -2.73 -0.04 -18.23
CA LYS A 103 -2.51 -0.66 -19.54
C LYS A 103 -1.54 -1.84 -19.44
N LYS A 104 -0.44 -1.67 -18.67
CA LYS A 104 0.51 -2.74 -18.40
C LYS A 104 -0.11 -3.91 -17.63
N TYR A 105 -1.07 -3.62 -16.72
CA TYR A 105 -1.70 -4.61 -15.86
C TYR A 105 -2.88 -5.35 -16.51
N ARG A 106 -3.60 -4.71 -17.46
CA ARG A 106 -4.81 -5.28 -18.13
C ARG A 106 -4.55 -6.50 -19.01
N THR A 107 -3.32 -6.86 -19.26
CA THR A 107 -3.00 -8.02 -20.11
C THR A 107 -3.40 -9.38 -19.52
N VAL A 108 -3.85 -9.42 -18.25
CA VAL A 108 -4.29 -10.67 -17.60
C VAL A 108 -5.50 -10.44 -16.68
N THR A 109 -6.69 -10.72 -17.18
CA THR A 109 -7.93 -11.20 -16.51
C THR A 109 -8.52 -10.49 -15.28
N ARG A 110 -8.08 -9.31 -14.84
CA ARG A 110 -8.73 -8.55 -13.78
C ARG A 110 -9.15 -7.17 -14.25
N GLU A 111 -10.41 -6.81 -14.01
CA GLU A 111 -10.83 -5.41 -14.10
C GLU A 111 -9.98 -4.57 -13.16
N ALA A 112 -9.25 -3.62 -13.74
CA ALA A 112 -8.51 -2.65 -12.95
C ALA A 112 -9.52 -1.80 -12.16
N LYS A 113 -9.20 -1.55 -10.88
CA LYS A 113 -10.03 -0.64 -10.08
C LYS A 113 -10.02 0.76 -10.72
N PRO A 114 -11.13 1.52 -10.63
CA PRO A 114 -11.16 2.91 -11.05
C PRO A 114 -10.08 3.74 -10.37
N LYS A 115 -9.55 4.77 -11.04
CA LYS A 115 -8.53 5.68 -10.50
C LYS A 115 -8.92 6.24 -9.13
N GLU A 116 -10.18 6.63 -8.97
CA GLU A 116 -10.73 7.17 -7.72
C GLU A 116 -10.57 6.20 -6.54
N THR A 117 -10.63 4.89 -6.77
CA THR A 117 -10.36 3.90 -5.73
C THR A 117 -8.94 4.01 -5.19
N TYR A 118 -7.94 4.19 -6.05
CA TYR A 118 -6.55 4.37 -5.63
C TYR A 118 -6.33 5.73 -4.94
N GLU A 119 -7.03 6.77 -5.37
CA GLU A 119 -7.03 8.08 -4.70
C GLU A 119 -7.56 7.97 -3.27
N LEU A 120 -8.64 7.23 -3.06
CA LEU A 120 -9.19 6.96 -1.72
C LEU A 120 -8.25 6.11 -0.87
N MET A 121 -7.65 5.06 -1.44
CA MET A 121 -6.64 4.25 -0.74
C MET A 121 -5.44 5.09 -0.32
N LEU A 122 -5.00 6.04 -1.16
CA LEU A 122 -3.92 6.97 -0.83
C LEU A 122 -4.30 7.87 0.35
N CYS A 123 -5.52 8.41 0.36
CA CYS A 123 -6.00 9.21 1.49
C CYS A 123 -6.02 8.40 2.80
N ASP A 124 -6.57 7.19 2.79
CA ASP A 124 -6.65 6.34 3.98
C ASP A 124 -5.25 5.92 4.49
N ASN A 125 -4.31 5.64 3.58
CA ASN A 125 -2.92 5.37 3.93
C ASN A 125 -2.26 6.58 4.62
N ILE A 126 -2.43 7.80 4.08
CA ILE A 126 -1.87 9.02 4.68
C ILE A 126 -2.53 9.28 6.05
N PHE A 127 -3.84 9.07 6.20
CA PHE A 127 -4.50 9.16 7.51
C PHE A 127 -3.84 8.25 8.54
N GLU A 128 -3.54 7.01 8.19
CA GLU A 128 -2.90 6.04 9.10
C GLU A 128 -1.48 6.48 9.49
N ILE A 129 -0.70 7.00 8.53
CA ILE A 129 0.63 7.58 8.80
C ILE A 129 0.53 8.72 9.83
N ILE A 130 -0.40 9.67 9.63
CA ILE A 130 -0.57 10.81 10.55
C ILE A 130 -0.98 10.32 11.95
N GLU A 131 -1.89 9.35 12.03
CA GLU A 131 -2.33 8.79 13.33
C GLU A 131 -1.15 8.22 14.14
N ILE A 132 -0.16 7.62 13.47
CA ILE A 132 1.06 7.12 14.12
C ILE A 132 1.99 8.27 14.51
N LEU A 133 2.21 9.23 13.59
CA LEU A 133 3.20 10.30 13.76
C LEU A 133 2.77 11.39 14.74
N LYS A 134 1.48 11.68 14.84
CA LYS A 134 0.96 12.85 15.60
C LYS A 134 1.42 12.91 17.07
N LYS A 135 1.75 11.77 17.67
CA LYS A 135 2.24 11.68 19.05
C LYS A 135 3.76 11.70 19.18
N LYS A 136 4.47 11.38 18.10
CA LYS A 136 5.93 11.16 18.12
C LYS A 136 6.69 12.22 17.36
N GLU A 137 6.15 12.68 16.24
CA GLU A 137 6.83 13.51 15.24
C GLU A 137 5.85 14.53 14.64
N SER A 138 5.41 15.51 15.45
CA SER A 138 4.38 16.49 15.05
C SER A 138 4.71 17.20 13.74
N LYS A 139 5.97 17.57 13.50
CA LYS A 139 6.38 18.24 12.25
C LYS A 139 6.12 17.38 11.03
N ARG A 140 6.52 16.10 11.06
CA ARG A 140 6.24 15.15 9.96
C ARG A 140 4.74 14.89 9.81
N ALA A 141 4.01 14.83 10.92
CA ALA A 141 2.56 14.69 10.87
C ALA A 141 1.88 15.87 10.15
N LEU A 142 2.37 17.10 10.34
CA LEU A 142 1.88 18.30 9.62
C LEU A 142 2.23 18.26 8.13
N GLU A 143 3.43 17.80 7.78
CA GLU A 143 3.83 17.62 6.37
C GLU A 143 2.91 16.60 5.67
N GLU A 144 2.60 15.48 6.34
CA GLU A 144 1.66 14.49 5.83
C GLU A 144 0.22 15.04 5.73
N LEU A 145 -0.20 15.89 6.67
CA LEU A 145 -1.52 16.54 6.64
C LEU A 145 -1.69 17.43 5.39
N ASN A 146 -0.66 18.18 5.01
CA ASN A 146 -0.67 18.98 3.78
C ASN A 146 -0.81 18.09 2.54
N GLN A 147 -0.09 16.96 2.49
CA GLN A 147 -0.21 16.01 1.38
C GLN A 147 -1.59 15.34 1.34
N LEU A 148 -2.21 15.09 2.50
CA LEU A 148 -3.56 14.59 2.59
C LEU A 148 -4.59 15.59 2.05
N GLN A 149 -4.46 16.87 2.38
CA GLN A 149 -5.33 17.93 1.85
C GLN A 149 -5.26 17.99 0.31
N GLU A 150 -4.04 17.90 -0.24
CA GLU A 150 -3.84 17.84 -1.68
C GLU A 150 -4.49 16.60 -2.30
N ALA A 151 -4.31 15.41 -1.70
CA ALA A 151 -4.92 14.18 -2.18
C ALA A 151 -6.45 14.25 -2.16
N VAL A 152 -7.05 14.75 -1.07
CA VAL A 152 -8.51 14.91 -0.92
C VAL A 152 -9.06 15.94 -1.92
N SER A 153 -8.30 16.98 -2.29
CA SER A 153 -8.73 17.97 -3.27
C SER A 153 -9.05 17.36 -4.64
N ARG A 154 -8.39 16.24 -5.00
CA ARG A 154 -8.54 15.52 -6.27
C ARG A 154 -9.78 14.63 -6.32
N ILE A 155 -10.38 14.30 -5.17
CA ILE A 155 -11.58 13.45 -5.10
C ILE A 155 -12.75 14.18 -5.77
N LYS A 156 -13.36 13.53 -6.78
CA LYS A 156 -14.49 14.10 -7.55
C LYS A 156 -15.81 13.96 -6.81
N GLN A 157 -16.03 12.85 -6.09
CA GLN A 157 -17.27 12.59 -5.39
C GLN A 157 -17.43 13.51 -4.18
N GLN A 158 -18.33 14.48 -4.27
CA GLN A 158 -18.49 15.57 -3.30
C GLN A 158 -18.71 15.08 -1.85
N GLY A 159 -19.64 14.14 -1.63
CA GLY A 159 -19.90 13.62 -0.28
C GLY A 159 -18.69 12.93 0.36
N THR A 160 -17.91 12.19 -0.44
CA THR A 160 -16.66 11.55 0.01
C THR A 160 -15.60 12.58 0.33
N LYS A 161 -15.48 13.63 -0.50
CA LYS A 161 -14.57 14.75 -0.29
C LYS A 161 -14.88 15.48 1.02
N GLU A 162 -16.13 15.85 1.26
CA GLU A 162 -16.58 16.52 2.48
C GLU A 162 -16.32 15.67 3.73
N LYS A 163 -16.60 14.35 3.67
CA LYS A 163 -16.30 13.43 4.76
C LYS A 163 -14.80 13.46 5.12
N ASN A 164 -13.92 13.41 4.11
CA ASN A 164 -12.49 13.45 4.34
C ASN A 164 -12.01 14.81 4.86
N LEU A 165 -12.56 15.92 4.38
CA LEU A 165 -12.25 17.26 4.91
C LEU A 165 -12.63 17.40 6.40
N ARG A 166 -13.78 16.84 6.82
CA ARG A 166 -14.15 16.79 8.25
C ARG A 166 -13.17 15.96 9.08
N ARG A 167 -12.67 14.83 8.55
CA ARG A 167 -11.63 14.02 9.21
C ARG A 167 -10.32 14.82 9.35
N ILE A 168 -9.89 15.51 8.29
CA ILE A 168 -8.70 16.37 8.30
C ILE A 168 -8.81 17.43 9.40
N LYS A 169 -9.92 18.16 9.47
CA LYS A 169 -10.14 19.17 10.51
C LYS A 169 -9.98 18.60 11.91
N LYS A 170 -10.66 17.48 12.22
CA LYS A 170 -10.53 16.80 13.52
C LYS A 170 -9.11 16.32 13.83
N LEU A 171 -8.35 15.98 12.79
CA LEU A 171 -6.99 15.48 12.94
C LEU A 171 -6.01 16.63 13.18
N SER A 172 -6.15 17.75 12.45
CA SER A 172 -5.33 18.95 12.64
C SER A 172 -5.41 19.52 14.06
N GLU A 173 -6.60 19.47 14.68
CA GLU A 173 -6.81 19.91 16.07
C GLU A 173 -6.04 19.03 17.11
N LYS A 174 -5.65 17.81 16.71
CA LYS A 174 -4.95 16.85 17.59
C LYS A 174 -3.43 16.86 17.41
N ILE A 175 -2.94 17.47 16.35
CA ILE A 175 -1.50 17.62 16.12
C ILE A 175 -1.05 18.89 16.82
N LYS A 176 -0.43 18.73 17.99
CA LYS A 176 0.17 19.86 18.70
C LYS A 176 1.49 20.24 18.03
N PRO A 177 1.76 21.54 17.79
CA PRO A 177 3.04 21.98 17.26
C PRO A 177 4.22 21.67 18.19
#